data_1eb3fc607b5aaf7a7307e93265ae4a6e
#
_entry.id   1eb3fc607b5aaf7a7307e93265ae4a6e
#
_cell.length_a   1.000
_cell.length_b   1.000
_cell.length_c   1.000
_cell.angle_alpha   90.00
_cell.angle_beta   90.00
_cell.angle_gamma   90.00
#
_symmetry.space_group_name_H-M   'P 1'
#
loop_
_entity.id
_entity.type
_entity.pdbx_description
1 polymer ?
#
loop_
_entity_poly.entity_id
_entity_poly.type
_entity_poly.pdbx_seq_one_letter_code
_entity_poly.pdbx_strand_id
1 'polypeptide(L)'
;MDRRSIIKNAGIAGVLAAGIAPAVHAQATIRWRLASSFPKPLDTIYGAAEVFAKKVSEMTAGKFQISVHAAGELMPAFGVVDGVQQGSVEMAHTVPYYYFGKNEAFAIGAAIPFGMNSRQMSAWMYEGNGRKLMNEFYAKYNLVSFPGGNTGTQMGGWFRKEIKTVDRKSVV
;
A
#
# COMPACT_ATOMS: atom_id res chain seq x y z
N MET A 1 -47.89 -9.28 52.00
CA MET A 1 -47.22 -8.73 50.80
C MET A 1 -48.09 -9.01 49.59
N ASP A 2 -48.54 -7.96 48.94
CA ASP A 2 -49.47 -8.09 47.81
C ASP A 2 -48.73 -8.51 46.55
N ARG A 3 -49.21 -9.54 45.86
CA ARG A 3 -48.57 -10.08 44.60
C ARG A 3 -48.39 -9.00 43.53
N ARG A 4 -49.21 -7.95 43.52
CA ARG A 4 -49.08 -6.83 42.57
C ARG A 4 -47.90 -5.94 42.85
N SER A 5 -47.45 -5.79 44.10
CA SER A 5 -46.24 -4.97 44.43
C SER A 5 -44.97 -5.68 44.04
N ILE A 6 -44.91 -7.03 44.07
CA ILE A 6 -43.75 -7.80 43.65
C ILE A 6 -43.55 -7.70 42.14
N ILE A 7 -44.61 -7.75 41.37
CA ILE A 7 -44.55 -7.68 39.88
C ILE A 7 -44.13 -6.25 39.44
N LYS A 8 -44.62 -5.20 40.08
CA LYS A 8 -44.24 -3.81 39.80
C LYS A 8 -42.75 -3.56 40.10
N ASN A 9 -42.25 -4.05 41.22
CA ASN A 9 -40.87 -3.87 41.61
C ASN A 9 -39.90 -4.71 40.75
N ALA A 10 -40.30 -5.91 40.32
CA ALA A 10 -39.52 -6.71 39.38
C ALA A 10 -39.45 -6.08 37.98
N GLY A 11 -40.53 -5.44 37.50
CA GLY A 11 -40.53 -4.70 36.24
C GLY A 11 -39.61 -3.49 36.24
N ILE A 12 -39.60 -2.71 37.32
CA ILE A 12 -38.71 -1.55 37.44
C ILE A 12 -37.23 -1.97 37.56
N ALA A 13 -36.93 -3.02 38.28
CA ALA A 13 -35.57 -3.55 38.39
C ALA A 13 -35.07 -4.08 37.05
N GLY A 14 -35.94 -4.73 36.25
CA GLY A 14 -35.61 -5.22 34.91
C GLY A 14 -35.29 -4.09 33.90
N VAL A 15 -36.04 -2.98 33.96
CA VAL A 15 -35.79 -1.81 33.09
C VAL A 15 -34.49 -1.07 33.48
N LEU A 16 -34.18 -0.99 34.77
CA LEU A 16 -32.91 -0.39 35.23
C LEU A 16 -31.70 -1.26 34.88
N ALA A 17 -31.81 -2.58 34.89
CA ALA A 17 -30.74 -3.47 34.52
C ALA A 17 -30.47 -3.47 32.98
N ALA A 18 -31.48 -3.24 32.17
CA ALA A 18 -31.32 -3.12 30.71
C ALA A 18 -30.65 -1.80 30.30
N GLY A 19 -30.68 -0.75 31.14
CA GLY A 19 -30.04 0.54 30.85
C GLY A 19 -28.55 0.65 31.14
N ILE A 20 -27.95 -0.37 31.79
CA ILE A 20 -26.52 -0.36 32.22
C ILE A 20 -25.66 -1.32 31.42
N ALA A 21 -26.15 -1.82 30.29
CA ALA A 21 -25.25 -2.50 29.36
C ALA A 21 -24.21 -1.47 28.88
N PRO A 22 -22.90 -1.66 29.16
CA PRO A 22 -21.90 -0.77 28.61
C PRO A 22 -22.10 -0.80 27.10
N ALA A 23 -22.32 0.37 26.49
CA ALA A 23 -22.29 0.48 25.05
C ALA A 23 -20.89 0.06 24.64
N VAL A 24 -20.73 -1.18 24.18
CA VAL A 24 -19.52 -1.64 23.53
C VAL A 24 -19.47 -0.83 22.24
N HIS A 25 -18.79 0.32 22.29
CA HIS A 25 -18.41 1.04 21.11
C HIS A 25 -17.47 0.11 20.36
N ALA A 26 -18.00 -0.66 19.43
CA ALA A 26 -17.20 -1.37 18.47
C ALA A 26 -16.36 -0.33 17.75
N GLN A 27 -15.09 -0.23 18.12
CA GLN A 27 -14.17 0.73 17.52
C GLN A 27 -14.16 0.42 16.02
N ALA A 28 -14.50 1.42 15.21
CA ALA A 28 -14.62 1.26 13.77
C ALA A 28 -13.30 0.68 13.22
N THR A 29 -13.37 -0.48 12.58
CA THR A 29 -12.23 -1.10 11.93
C THR A 29 -12.01 -0.41 10.59
N ILE A 30 -10.82 0.15 10.40
CA ILE A 30 -10.39 0.69 9.11
C ILE A 30 -10.05 -0.49 8.20
N ARG A 31 -10.56 -0.49 6.98
CA ARG A 31 -10.27 -1.51 5.97
C ARG A 31 -9.84 -0.85 4.69
N TRP A 32 -8.61 -1.15 4.25
CA TRP A 32 -8.06 -0.67 3.00
C TRP A 32 -7.76 -1.83 2.05
N ARG A 33 -7.84 -1.54 0.76
CA ARG A 33 -7.43 -2.44 -0.31
C ARG A 33 -6.11 -1.92 -0.87
N LEU A 34 -5.12 -2.81 -0.96
CA LEU A 34 -3.84 -2.54 -1.57
C LEU A 34 -3.77 -3.31 -2.89
N ALA A 35 -3.75 -2.58 -4.01
CA ALA A 35 -3.55 -3.17 -5.33
C ALA A 35 -2.06 -3.20 -5.66
N SER A 36 -1.52 -4.39 -5.94
CA SER A 36 -0.12 -4.56 -6.32
C SER A 36 0.04 -4.64 -7.85
N SER A 37 1.09 -4.04 -8.36
CA SER A 37 1.55 -4.26 -9.74
C SER A 37 2.25 -5.60 -9.93
N PHE A 38 2.46 -6.38 -8.88
CA PHE A 38 3.23 -7.60 -8.89
C PHE A 38 2.36 -8.83 -8.70
N PRO A 39 2.65 -9.94 -9.41
CA PRO A 39 1.94 -11.20 -9.25
C PRO A 39 2.44 -11.96 -8.02
N LYS A 40 1.60 -12.82 -7.44
CA LYS A 40 1.92 -13.63 -6.25
C LYS A 40 3.21 -14.47 -6.35
N PRO A 41 3.56 -15.10 -7.50
CA PRO A 41 4.79 -15.85 -7.61
C PRO A 41 6.08 -15.03 -7.44
N LEU A 42 5.99 -13.71 -7.51
CA LEU A 42 7.09 -12.80 -7.21
C LEU A 42 7.16 -12.51 -5.70
N ASP A 43 7.33 -13.54 -4.90
CA ASP A 43 7.20 -13.54 -3.45
C ASP A 43 8.10 -12.51 -2.75
N THR A 44 9.32 -12.31 -3.25
CA THR A 44 10.29 -11.34 -2.70
C THR A 44 9.81 -9.89 -2.79
N ILE A 45 9.00 -9.56 -3.81
CA ILE A 45 8.45 -8.22 -3.99
C ILE A 45 7.01 -8.18 -3.46
N TYR A 46 6.14 -9.08 -3.96
CA TYR A 46 4.74 -9.14 -3.55
C TYR A 46 4.59 -9.42 -2.05
N GLY A 47 5.38 -10.35 -1.52
CA GLY A 47 5.35 -10.70 -0.10
C GLY A 47 5.68 -9.54 0.84
N ALA A 48 6.42 -8.53 0.37
CA ALA A 48 6.65 -7.31 1.16
C ALA A 48 5.34 -6.58 1.50
N ALA A 49 4.38 -6.53 0.57
CA ALA A 49 3.08 -5.93 0.81
C ALA A 49 2.25 -6.76 1.81
N GLU A 50 2.35 -8.10 1.76
CA GLU A 50 1.67 -8.98 2.72
C GLU A 50 2.25 -8.82 4.13
N VAL A 51 3.58 -8.76 4.25
CA VAL A 51 4.27 -8.51 5.53
C VAL A 51 3.87 -7.15 6.09
N PHE A 52 3.81 -6.11 5.25
CA PHE A 52 3.36 -4.79 5.64
C PHE A 52 1.92 -4.82 6.18
N ALA A 53 0.99 -5.40 5.44
CA ALA A 53 -0.41 -5.53 5.84
C ALA A 53 -0.57 -6.28 7.18
N LYS A 54 0.18 -7.38 7.36
CA LYS A 54 0.22 -8.13 8.61
C LYS A 54 0.72 -7.28 9.76
N LYS A 55 1.83 -6.55 9.59
CA LYS A 55 2.41 -5.68 10.62
C LYS A 55 1.46 -4.55 11.02
N VAL A 56 0.79 -3.91 10.07
CA VAL A 56 -0.22 -2.90 10.37
C VAL A 56 -1.36 -3.47 11.22
N SER A 57 -1.85 -4.66 10.88
CA SER A 57 -2.89 -5.33 11.66
C SER A 57 -2.41 -5.67 13.08
N GLU A 58 -1.20 -6.23 13.23
CA GLU A 58 -0.60 -6.54 14.54
C GLU A 58 -0.44 -5.27 15.40
N MET A 59 0.14 -4.20 14.86
CA MET A 59 0.40 -2.95 15.57
C MET A 59 -0.88 -2.23 16.00
N THR A 60 -1.98 -2.45 15.29
CA THR A 60 -3.27 -1.82 15.58
C THR A 60 -4.26 -2.74 16.28
N ALA A 61 -3.80 -3.91 16.75
CA ALA A 61 -4.66 -4.94 17.33
C ALA A 61 -5.90 -5.25 16.46
N GLY A 62 -5.70 -5.35 15.14
CA GLY A 62 -6.74 -5.65 14.15
C GLY A 62 -7.66 -4.47 13.80
N LYS A 63 -7.44 -3.27 14.35
CA LYS A 63 -8.27 -2.10 14.08
C LYS A 63 -8.03 -1.49 12.69
N PHE A 64 -6.87 -1.73 12.09
CA PHE A 64 -6.58 -1.38 10.72
C PHE A 64 -6.18 -2.64 9.95
N GLN A 65 -6.96 -2.99 8.95
CA GLN A 65 -6.76 -4.17 8.13
C GLN A 65 -6.55 -3.75 6.67
N ILE A 66 -5.52 -4.32 6.05
CA ILE A 66 -5.20 -4.09 4.64
C ILE A 66 -5.31 -5.42 3.91
N SER A 67 -6.20 -5.49 2.92
CA SER A 67 -6.30 -6.63 2.01
C SER A 67 -5.37 -6.40 0.81
N VAL A 68 -4.44 -7.33 0.59
CA VAL A 68 -3.47 -7.25 -0.52
C VAL A 68 -3.99 -8.02 -1.70
N HIS A 69 -3.97 -7.38 -2.87
CA HIS A 69 -4.46 -7.95 -4.13
C HIS A 69 -3.34 -7.92 -5.18
N ALA A 70 -3.11 -9.06 -5.82
CA ALA A 70 -2.08 -9.19 -6.83
C ALA A 70 -2.44 -8.48 -8.14
N ALA A 71 -1.45 -8.32 -9.00
CA ALA A 71 -1.62 -7.78 -10.34
C ALA A 71 -2.75 -8.52 -11.09
N GLY A 72 -3.71 -7.77 -11.63
CA GLY A 72 -4.85 -8.30 -12.37
C GLY A 72 -6.05 -8.73 -11.53
N GLU A 73 -5.97 -8.78 -10.18
CA GLU A 73 -7.11 -9.16 -9.33
C GLU A 73 -8.17 -8.04 -9.26
N LEU A 74 -7.77 -6.80 -9.04
CA LEU A 74 -8.68 -5.65 -8.98
C LEU A 74 -8.60 -4.80 -10.25
N MET A 75 -7.41 -4.67 -10.80
CA MET A 75 -7.12 -3.84 -11.96
C MET A 75 -5.81 -4.28 -12.64
N PRO A 76 -5.53 -3.86 -13.88
CA PRO A 76 -4.26 -4.15 -14.56
C PRO A 76 -3.06 -3.63 -13.76
N ALA A 77 -1.92 -4.32 -13.86
CA ALA A 77 -0.69 -4.01 -13.11
C ALA A 77 -0.24 -2.54 -13.20
N PHE A 78 -0.39 -1.93 -14.37
CA PHE A 78 -0.01 -0.52 -14.62
C PHE A 78 -1.13 0.48 -14.33
N GLY A 79 -2.31 0.01 -13.91
CA GLY A 79 -3.45 0.86 -13.56
C GLY A 79 -3.58 1.17 -12.08
N VAL A 80 -2.72 0.61 -11.21
CA VAL A 80 -2.91 0.71 -9.76
C VAL A 80 -2.79 2.13 -9.21
N VAL A 81 -1.94 2.98 -9.81
CA VAL A 81 -1.83 4.40 -9.44
C VAL A 81 -3.09 5.17 -9.85
N ASP A 82 -3.63 4.88 -11.03
CA ASP A 82 -4.89 5.48 -11.47
C ASP A 82 -6.04 5.07 -10.55
N GLY A 83 -6.04 3.82 -10.08
CA GLY A 83 -6.99 3.33 -9.10
C GLY A 83 -6.96 4.10 -7.78
N VAL A 84 -5.77 4.43 -7.27
CA VAL A 84 -5.62 5.27 -6.07
C VAL A 84 -6.06 6.71 -6.35
N GLN A 85 -5.63 7.29 -7.47
CA GLN A 85 -6.02 8.65 -7.85
C GLN A 85 -7.54 8.85 -7.95
N GLN A 86 -8.24 7.82 -8.44
CA GLN A 86 -9.70 7.81 -8.60
C GLN A 86 -10.45 7.36 -7.34
N GLY A 87 -9.73 6.95 -6.28
CA GLY A 87 -10.33 6.42 -5.07
C GLY A 87 -10.96 5.03 -5.22
N SER A 88 -10.64 4.31 -6.29
CA SER A 88 -11.11 2.92 -6.49
C SER A 88 -10.44 1.93 -5.54
N VAL A 89 -9.23 2.24 -5.08
CA VAL A 89 -8.50 1.54 -4.02
C VAL A 89 -7.77 2.57 -3.15
N GLU A 90 -7.50 2.20 -1.92
CA GLU A 90 -6.90 3.11 -0.95
C GLU A 90 -5.37 3.16 -1.05
N MET A 91 -4.75 2.08 -1.53
CA MET A 91 -3.29 1.94 -1.64
C MET A 91 -2.87 1.23 -2.92
N ALA A 92 -1.67 1.56 -3.39
CA ALA A 92 -0.98 0.84 -4.46
C ALA A 92 0.42 0.40 -4.00
N HIS A 93 0.82 -0.80 -4.41
CA HIS A 93 2.19 -1.31 -4.30
C HIS A 93 2.77 -1.45 -5.70
N THR A 94 3.66 -0.54 -6.08
CA THR A 94 4.14 -0.42 -7.45
C THR A 94 5.53 0.22 -7.51
N VAL A 95 6.09 0.38 -8.72
CA VAL A 95 7.33 1.11 -8.98
C VAL A 95 7.01 2.37 -9.77
N PRO A 96 7.53 3.53 -9.36
CA PRO A 96 7.19 4.81 -9.99
C PRO A 96 7.51 4.86 -11.49
N TYR A 97 8.60 4.27 -11.97
CA TYR A 97 8.97 4.33 -13.40
C TYR A 97 7.96 3.64 -14.34
N TYR A 98 7.03 2.84 -13.83
CA TYR A 98 5.92 2.31 -14.65
C TYR A 98 5.02 3.43 -15.20
N TYR A 99 5.09 4.61 -14.61
CA TYR A 99 4.30 5.79 -14.98
C TYR A 99 5.13 6.85 -15.70
N PHE A 100 6.31 6.48 -16.22
CA PHE A 100 7.18 7.34 -17.03
C PHE A 100 6.42 8.00 -18.19
N GLY A 101 5.50 7.28 -18.83
CA GLY A 101 4.66 7.81 -19.89
C GLY A 101 3.68 8.93 -19.46
N LYS A 102 3.39 9.05 -18.16
CA LYS A 102 2.60 10.18 -17.62
C LYS A 102 3.49 11.40 -17.37
N ASN A 103 4.67 11.16 -16.82
CA ASN A 103 5.68 12.19 -16.57
C ASN A 103 7.02 11.49 -16.28
N GLU A 104 8.08 11.92 -16.96
CA GLU A 104 9.42 11.36 -16.82
C GLU A 104 9.97 11.45 -15.39
N ALA A 105 9.54 12.44 -14.61
CA ALA A 105 9.96 12.61 -13.23
C ALA A 105 9.55 11.45 -12.29
N PHE A 106 8.58 10.61 -12.69
CA PHE A 106 8.29 9.38 -11.95
C PHE A 106 9.51 8.45 -11.83
N ALA A 107 10.37 8.42 -12.84
CA ALA A 107 11.57 7.58 -12.83
C ALA A 107 12.53 7.93 -11.68
N ILE A 108 12.60 9.21 -11.30
CA ILE A 108 13.49 9.69 -10.22
C ILE A 108 13.19 9.02 -8.88
N GLY A 109 11.94 8.66 -8.65
CA GLY A 109 11.51 7.99 -7.41
C GLY A 109 11.94 6.52 -7.28
N ALA A 110 12.52 5.93 -8.33
CA ALA A 110 12.92 4.53 -8.33
C ALA A 110 14.34 4.31 -8.87
N ALA A 111 14.56 4.53 -10.17
CA ALA A 111 15.84 4.25 -10.80
C ALA A 111 16.04 5.06 -12.09
N ILE A 112 17.23 5.60 -12.24
CA ILE A 112 17.71 6.22 -13.46
C ILE A 112 18.97 5.47 -13.90
N PRO A 113 19.14 5.10 -15.17
CA PRO A 113 20.36 4.49 -15.65
C PRO A 113 21.59 5.35 -15.28
N PHE A 114 22.62 4.70 -14.72
CA PHE A 114 23.81 5.36 -14.18
C PHE A 114 23.58 6.35 -13.03
N GLY A 115 22.37 6.33 -12.43
CA GLY A 115 22.01 7.14 -11.27
C GLY A 115 22.48 6.53 -9.94
N MET A 116 21.76 6.84 -8.88
CA MET A 116 22.06 6.34 -7.54
C MET A 116 21.86 4.82 -7.44
N ASN A 117 22.81 4.15 -6.78
CA ASN A 117 22.58 2.76 -6.37
C ASN A 117 21.58 2.70 -5.19
N SER A 118 21.18 1.49 -4.78
CA SER A 118 20.17 1.29 -3.76
C SER A 118 20.50 1.94 -2.40
N ARG A 119 21.77 1.93 -1.99
CA ARG A 119 22.22 2.55 -0.74
C ARG A 119 22.14 4.07 -0.82
N GLN A 120 22.58 4.63 -1.94
CA GLN A 120 22.51 6.08 -2.19
C GLN A 120 21.05 6.55 -2.29
N MET A 121 20.20 5.79 -2.96
CA MET A 121 18.75 6.08 -3.04
C MET A 121 18.12 6.07 -1.64
N SER A 122 18.43 5.06 -0.82
CA SER A 122 17.94 5.01 0.56
C SER A 122 18.43 6.20 1.38
N ALA A 123 19.69 6.56 1.29
CA ALA A 123 20.22 7.73 1.98
C ALA A 123 19.53 9.03 1.53
N TRP A 124 19.32 9.19 0.23
CA TRP A 124 18.62 10.36 -0.30
C TRP A 124 17.15 10.42 0.17
N MET A 125 16.46 9.28 0.20
CA MET A 125 15.05 9.21 0.61
C MET A 125 14.84 9.39 2.12
N TYR A 126 15.70 8.81 2.95
CA TYR A 126 15.50 8.77 4.41
C TYR A 126 16.25 9.88 5.16
N GLU A 127 17.48 10.20 4.75
CA GLU A 127 18.35 11.17 5.42
C GLU A 127 18.47 12.49 4.64
N GLY A 128 18.24 12.44 3.33
CA GLY A 128 18.20 13.63 2.47
C GLY A 128 16.78 14.19 2.29
N ASN A 129 16.62 14.99 1.25
CA ASN A 129 15.33 15.61 0.88
C ASN A 129 14.57 14.86 -0.21
N GLY A 130 14.97 13.64 -0.55
CA GLY A 130 14.35 12.86 -1.61
C GLY A 130 12.86 12.61 -1.39
N ARG A 131 12.49 12.15 -0.20
CA ARG A 131 11.08 11.92 0.15
C ARG A 131 10.24 13.21 0.09
N LYS A 132 10.79 14.34 0.55
CA LYS A 132 10.11 15.63 0.47
C LYS A 132 9.87 16.03 -0.98
N LEU A 133 10.91 16.06 -1.80
CA LEU A 133 10.83 16.45 -3.21
C LEU A 133 9.90 15.53 -4.01
N MET A 134 10.01 14.21 -3.80
CA MET A 134 9.15 13.27 -4.49
C MET A 134 7.69 13.41 -4.06
N ASN A 135 7.40 13.66 -2.79
CA ASN A 135 6.02 13.88 -2.35
C ASN A 135 5.45 15.23 -2.80
N GLU A 136 6.26 16.28 -2.93
CA GLU A 136 5.85 17.52 -3.60
C GLU A 136 5.47 17.29 -5.07
N PHE A 137 6.21 16.42 -5.75
CA PHE A 137 5.86 15.98 -7.11
C PHE A 137 4.57 15.15 -7.14
N TYR A 138 4.46 14.13 -6.30
CA TYR A 138 3.30 13.23 -6.25
C TYR A 138 2.01 13.93 -5.80
N ALA A 139 2.11 14.98 -4.99
CA ALA A 139 0.96 15.78 -4.59
C ALA A 139 0.19 16.37 -5.79
N LYS A 140 0.88 16.66 -6.91
CA LYS A 140 0.25 17.10 -8.17
C LYS A 140 -0.67 16.04 -8.78
N TYR A 141 -0.48 14.78 -8.38
CA TYR A 141 -1.28 13.62 -8.80
C TYR A 141 -2.21 13.13 -7.69
N ASN A 142 -2.40 13.91 -6.62
CA ASN A 142 -3.17 13.52 -5.45
C ASN A 142 -2.67 12.22 -4.81
N LEU A 143 -1.35 12.06 -4.71
CA LEU A 143 -0.68 10.89 -4.17
C LEU A 143 0.29 11.28 -3.07
N VAL A 144 0.50 10.36 -2.13
CA VAL A 144 1.62 10.36 -1.18
C VAL A 144 2.36 9.04 -1.32
N SER A 145 3.69 9.09 -1.28
CA SER A 145 4.52 7.90 -1.48
C SER A 145 5.46 7.66 -0.32
N PHE A 146 5.69 6.39 -0.05
CA PHE A 146 6.65 5.90 0.92
C PHE A 146 7.52 4.81 0.26
N PRO A 147 8.85 4.82 0.47
CA PRO A 147 9.70 3.73 0.02
C PRO A 147 9.28 2.41 0.67
N GLY A 148 8.92 1.41 -0.13
CA GLY A 148 8.46 0.11 0.33
C GLY A 148 9.54 -0.97 0.32
N GLY A 149 10.70 -0.70 -0.29
CA GLY A 149 11.80 -1.65 -0.42
C GLY A 149 12.69 -1.35 -1.61
N ASN A 150 13.53 -2.32 -1.94
CA ASN A 150 14.56 -2.20 -2.95
C ASN A 150 14.84 -3.58 -3.56
N THR A 151 14.91 -3.65 -4.87
CA THR A 151 15.14 -4.89 -5.62
C THR A 151 16.62 -5.16 -5.95
N GLY A 152 17.52 -4.29 -5.51
CA GLY A 152 18.93 -4.39 -5.82
C GLY A 152 19.26 -4.05 -7.29
N THR A 153 20.40 -4.54 -7.75
CA THR A 153 20.85 -4.33 -9.13
C THR A 153 20.01 -5.15 -10.10
N GLN A 154 19.57 -4.52 -11.17
CA GLN A 154 18.84 -5.18 -12.25
C GLN A 154 19.70 -5.32 -13.49
N MET A 155 19.42 -6.36 -14.30
CA MET A 155 20.09 -6.57 -15.57
C MET A 155 19.62 -5.55 -16.61
N GLY A 156 20.53 -5.21 -17.53
CA GLY A 156 20.23 -4.28 -18.62
C GLY A 156 19.29 -4.84 -19.68
N GLY A 157 19.10 -6.15 -19.75
CA GLY A 157 18.16 -6.80 -20.66
C GLY A 157 18.48 -8.28 -20.89
N TRP A 158 17.54 -8.96 -21.58
CA TRP A 158 17.68 -10.34 -22.07
C TRP A 158 17.85 -10.30 -23.57
N PHE A 159 18.92 -10.89 -24.09
CA PHE A 159 19.24 -10.86 -25.52
C PHE A 159 19.44 -12.26 -26.03
N ARG A 160 19.01 -12.53 -27.27
CA ARG A 160 19.24 -13.81 -27.94
C ARG A 160 20.66 -13.98 -28.43
N LYS A 161 21.42 -12.89 -28.55
CA LYS A 161 22.81 -12.85 -29.03
C LYS A 161 23.62 -11.94 -28.12
N GLU A 162 24.92 -12.16 -28.07
CA GLU A 162 25.86 -11.28 -27.40
C GLU A 162 25.80 -9.86 -27.99
N ILE A 163 25.60 -8.85 -27.18
CA ILE A 163 25.61 -7.44 -27.58
C ILE A 163 26.97 -6.85 -27.26
N LYS A 164 27.75 -6.57 -28.30
CA LYS A 164 29.14 -6.04 -28.18
C LYS A 164 29.21 -4.51 -28.31
N THR A 165 28.22 -3.88 -28.91
CA THR A 165 28.20 -2.44 -29.18
C THR A 165 26.81 -1.87 -28.92
N VAL A 166 26.72 -0.55 -28.63
CA VAL A 166 25.45 0.16 -28.35
C VAL A 166 24.52 0.11 -29.56
N ASP A 167 25.05 0.17 -30.78
CA ASP A 167 24.27 0.16 -32.05
C ASP A 167 23.47 -1.13 -32.26
N ARG A 168 23.89 -2.22 -31.65
CA ARG A 168 23.19 -3.52 -31.75
C ARG A 168 22.05 -3.68 -30.74
N LYS A 169 21.88 -2.74 -29.85
CA LYS A 169 20.80 -2.76 -28.85
C LYS A 169 19.42 -2.47 -29.47
N SER A 170 19.37 -1.81 -30.60
CA SER A 170 18.15 -1.45 -31.32
C SER A 170 17.66 -2.52 -32.32
N VAL A 171 18.34 -3.68 -32.44
CA VAL A 171 18.05 -4.73 -33.40
C VAL A 171 17.59 -6.02 -32.70
N VAL A 172 16.79 -5.90 -31.67
CA VAL A 172 16.24 -7.07 -30.94
C VAL A 172 14.74 -7.07 -31.00
#